data_8fc19deb23332ccb3bb02c04cee5d260
#
_entry.id   8fc19deb23332ccb3bb02c04cee5d260
#
_cell.length_a   1.000
_cell.length_b   1.000
_cell.length_c   1.000
_cell.angle_alpha   90.00
_cell.angle_beta   90.00
_cell.angle_gamma   90.00
#
_symmetry.space_group_name_H-M   'P 1'
#
loop_
_entity.id
_entity.type
_entity.pdbx_description
1 polymer ?
#
loop_
_entity_poly.entity_id
_entity_poly.type
_entity_poly.pdbx_seq_one_letter_code
_entity_poly.pdbx_strand_id
1 'polypeptide(L)'
;MTRKCHANEASWTHSENSLGDMGIVSSRTSLWVIRKYAAFALAALRREGTYHGLSQLVVQWSFDRRHGLSAFLPREVRYEASEPEFRISDAMQYQGVDPRLALETLNWLPMELRSNATFVDYGCGKGRGLAVGILAGFRQLIGVEVSRDLATLAERNLQTLRLRHPGVRIELQTMDAVRFQPPEGPLVVFLYNPFVGLTLERVVQRLADHATRSPVHVVYINPRGRSAFLDHGFRQCAAWPDSQALVFESGLASEALQFRGLGHPFTSARSRAPKQGQILRE
;
A
#
# COMPACT_ATOMS: atom_id res chain seq x y z
N MET A 1 34.14 29.43 -59.33
CA MET A 1 32.68 29.50 -59.47
C MET A 1 32.04 29.54 -58.12
N THR A 2 31.56 30.69 -57.79
CA THR A 2 30.92 31.14 -56.56
C THR A 2 29.52 30.58 -56.40
N ARG A 3 29.13 30.16 -55.21
CA ARG A 3 27.77 30.37 -54.66
C ARG A 3 27.76 30.42 -53.14
N LYS A 4 27.23 31.53 -52.64
CA LYS A 4 27.02 31.97 -51.27
C LYS A 4 26.03 31.08 -50.56
N CYS A 5 26.31 30.81 -49.26
CA CYS A 5 25.30 30.40 -48.30
C CYS A 5 24.91 31.59 -47.43
N HIS A 6 23.61 31.87 -47.39
CA HIS A 6 23.04 32.89 -46.52
C HIS A 6 22.85 32.31 -45.12
N ALA A 7 23.34 33.01 -44.14
CA ALA A 7 22.98 32.88 -42.75
C ALA A 7 21.58 33.48 -42.53
N ASN A 8 20.76 32.82 -41.70
CA ASN A 8 19.51 33.38 -41.20
C ASN A 8 19.54 33.32 -39.69
N GLU A 9 19.78 34.48 -39.11
CA GLU A 9 19.62 34.77 -37.69
C GLU A 9 18.14 34.79 -37.38
N ALA A 10 17.71 33.99 -36.40
CA ALA A 10 16.39 34.11 -35.79
C ALA A 10 16.57 34.40 -34.31
N SER A 11 16.19 35.59 -33.98
CA SER A 11 16.14 36.31 -32.71
C SER A 11 15.50 35.54 -31.59
N TRP A 12 16.17 35.58 -30.44
CA TRP A 12 15.61 35.28 -29.12
C TRP A 12 14.71 36.45 -28.69
N THR A 13 13.42 36.19 -28.53
CA THR A 13 12.55 37.06 -27.73
C THR A 13 12.20 36.36 -26.44
N HIS A 14 12.66 36.92 -25.35
CA HIS A 14 12.14 36.67 -24.00
C HIS A 14 10.67 37.05 -23.99
N SER A 15 9.84 36.11 -23.52
CA SER A 15 8.50 36.42 -23.03
C SER A 15 8.36 35.80 -21.67
N GLU A 16 8.55 36.64 -20.65
CA GLU A 16 8.05 36.44 -19.31
C GLU A 16 6.51 36.30 -19.37
N ASN A 17 5.99 35.20 -18.85
CA ASN A 17 4.68 35.18 -18.17
C ASN A 17 4.58 33.93 -17.30
N SER A 18 5.09 34.10 -16.11
CA SER A 18 4.72 33.28 -14.95
C SER A 18 3.45 33.88 -14.34
N LEU A 19 2.59 33.05 -13.82
CA LEU A 19 1.39 33.28 -13.04
C LEU A 19 0.08 33.07 -13.82
N GLY A 20 -0.57 31.96 -13.48
CA GLY A 20 -2.00 31.82 -13.68
C GLY A 20 -2.47 30.71 -14.60
N ASP A 21 -2.19 29.45 -14.26
CA ASP A 21 -3.08 28.39 -14.74
C ASP A 21 -3.62 27.55 -13.56
N MET A 22 -4.41 28.23 -12.72
CA MET A 22 -5.46 27.57 -11.97
C MET A 22 -6.59 27.29 -12.97
N GLY A 23 -6.35 26.27 -13.81
CA GLY A 23 -7.32 25.82 -14.78
C GLY A 23 -8.65 25.51 -14.10
N ILE A 24 -9.65 26.32 -14.45
CA ILE A 24 -11.05 26.10 -14.16
C ILE A 24 -11.41 24.70 -14.67
N VAL A 25 -11.45 23.72 -13.74
CA VAL A 25 -11.90 22.35 -14.03
C VAL A 25 -13.29 22.47 -14.64
N SER A 26 -13.47 22.05 -15.88
CA SER A 26 -14.72 22.19 -16.59
C SER A 26 -15.89 21.62 -15.75
N SER A 27 -17.03 22.26 -15.77
CA SER A 27 -18.21 21.90 -14.94
C SER A 27 -18.65 20.44 -15.10
N ARG A 28 -18.38 19.81 -16.23
CA ARG A 28 -18.64 18.38 -16.52
C ARG A 28 -17.71 17.45 -15.74
N THR A 29 -16.44 17.79 -15.59
CA THR A 29 -15.47 17.03 -14.80
C THR A 29 -15.79 17.07 -13.32
N SER A 30 -16.26 18.23 -12.83
CA SER A 30 -16.65 18.39 -11.41
C SER A 30 -17.87 17.55 -11.04
N LEU A 31 -18.90 17.49 -11.87
CA LEU A 31 -20.10 16.68 -11.64
C LEU A 31 -19.83 15.17 -11.63
N TRP A 32 -18.97 14.70 -12.54
CA TRP A 32 -18.59 13.30 -12.59
C TRP A 32 -17.78 12.88 -11.35
N VAL A 33 -16.85 13.71 -10.92
CA VAL A 33 -16.10 13.55 -9.67
C VAL A 33 -17.06 13.47 -8.48
N ILE A 34 -17.97 14.44 -8.33
CA ILE A 34 -18.97 14.47 -7.23
C ILE A 34 -19.84 13.20 -7.25
N ARG A 35 -20.31 12.74 -8.41
CA ARG A 35 -21.11 11.52 -8.54
C ARG A 35 -20.32 10.26 -8.10
N LYS A 36 -19.04 10.15 -8.46
CA LYS A 36 -18.17 9.04 -8.00
C LYS A 36 -17.95 9.08 -6.48
N TYR A 37 -17.75 10.27 -5.92
CA TYR A 37 -17.64 10.42 -4.46
C TYR A 37 -18.91 10.06 -3.73
N ALA A 38 -20.05 10.52 -4.23
CA ALA A 38 -21.34 10.18 -3.67
C ALA A 38 -21.59 8.66 -3.76
N ALA A 39 -21.27 8.03 -4.88
CA ALA A 39 -21.41 6.59 -5.04
C ALA A 39 -20.47 5.79 -4.10
N PHE A 40 -19.22 6.22 -3.95
CA PHE A 40 -18.25 5.61 -3.04
C PHE A 40 -18.68 5.78 -1.58
N ALA A 41 -19.08 6.99 -1.18
CA ALA A 41 -19.61 7.26 0.15
C ALA A 41 -20.86 6.43 0.42
N LEU A 42 -21.80 6.37 -0.54
CA LEU A 42 -23.04 5.59 -0.41
C LEU A 42 -22.74 4.07 -0.32
N ALA A 43 -21.77 3.58 -1.06
CA ALA A 43 -21.34 2.17 -0.97
C ALA A 43 -20.69 1.85 0.39
N ALA A 44 -19.87 2.74 0.92
CA ALA A 44 -19.30 2.62 2.27
C ALA A 44 -20.39 2.66 3.35
N LEU A 45 -21.34 3.58 3.23
CA LEU A 45 -22.48 3.71 4.14
C LEU A 45 -23.40 2.46 4.13
N ARG A 46 -23.61 1.87 2.96
CA ARG A 46 -24.44 0.65 2.83
C ARG A 46 -23.76 -0.60 3.39
N ARG A 47 -22.43 -0.67 3.26
CA ARG A 47 -21.65 -1.85 3.66
C ARG A 47 -21.34 -1.87 5.16
N GLU A 48 -21.07 -0.72 5.76
CA GLU A 48 -20.54 -0.58 7.12
C GLU A 48 -21.49 0.14 8.08
N GLY A 49 -22.67 0.57 7.61
CA GLY A 49 -23.59 1.44 8.34
C GLY A 49 -23.18 2.92 8.28
N THR A 50 -24.15 3.81 8.49
CA THR A 50 -23.95 5.25 8.21
C THR A 50 -22.87 5.89 9.05
N TYR A 51 -22.80 5.59 10.33
CA TYR A 51 -21.83 6.20 11.24
C TYR A 51 -20.40 5.68 10.99
N HIS A 52 -20.25 4.37 10.82
CA HIS A 52 -18.95 3.73 10.62
C HIS A 52 -18.34 4.10 9.27
N GLY A 53 -19.13 4.08 8.20
CA GLY A 53 -18.68 4.47 6.86
C GLY A 53 -18.22 5.92 6.78
N LEU A 54 -18.96 6.87 7.42
CA LEU A 54 -18.54 8.27 7.47
C LEU A 54 -17.24 8.45 8.27
N SER A 55 -17.13 7.79 9.42
CA SER A 55 -15.91 7.87 10.24
C SER A 55 -14.68 7.38 9.49
N GLN A 56 -14.80 6.31 8.71
CA GLN A 56 -13.73 5.78 7.86
C GLN A 56 -13.30 6.80 6.78
N LEU A 57 -14.24 7.46 6.13
CA LEU A 57 -13.94 8.47 5.12
C LEU A 57 -13.18 9.66 5.74
N VAL A 58 -13.64 10.14 6.90
CA VAL A 58 -12.99 11.26 7.61
C VAL A 58 -11.57 10.87 8.04
N VAL A 59 -11.38 9.67 8.55
CA VAL A 59 -10.05 9.19 8.98
C VAL A 59 -9.07 9.11 7.81
N GLN A 60 -9.49 8.53 6.70
CA GLN A 60 -8.63 8.42 5.52
C GLN A 60 -8.30 9.79 4.92
N TRP A 61 -9.29 10.68 4.82
CA TRP A 61 -9.07 12.04 4.34
C TRP A 61 -8.16 12.85 5.28
N SER A 62 -8.38 12.78 6.59
CA SER A 62 -7.58 13.51 7.57
C SER A 62 -6.14 13.00 7.63
N PHE A 63 -5.94 11.69 7.47
CA PHE A 63 -4.62 11.08 7.35
C PHE A 63 -3.87 11.64 6.14
N ASP A 64 -4.49 11.57 4.96
CA ASP A 64 -3.87 12.05 3.73
C ASP A 64 -3.52 13.55 3.83
N ARG A 65 -4.46 14.37 4.32
CA ARG A 65 -4.21 15.80 4.51
C ARG A 65 -3.05 16.07 5.46
N ARG A 66 -2.98 15.35 6.59
CA ARG A 66 -1.92 15.51 7.59
C ARG A 66 -0.55 15.16 7.00
N HIS A 67 -0.48 14.15 6.17
CA HIS A 67 0.77 13.66 5.60
C HIS A 67 1.06 14.20 4.20
N GLY A 68 0.19 15.06 3.65
CA GLY A 68 0.38 15.68 2.34
C GLY A 68 0.21 14.71 1.18
N LEU A 69 -0.70 13.74 1.33
CA LEU A 69 -1.00 12.73 0.33
C LEU A 69 -2.27 13.05 -0.45
N SER A 70 -2.36 12.55 -1.66
CA SER A 70 -3.57 12.53 -2.50
C SER A 70 -4.01 11.10 -2.79
N ALA A 71 -4.07 10.25 -1.73
CA ALA A 71 -4.37 8.82 -1.86
C ALA A 71 -5.85 8.48 -1.61
N PHE A 72 -6.60 9.32 -0.90
CA PHE A 72 -7.98 9.10 -0.50
C PHE A 72 -8.96 8.90 -1.68
N LEU A 73 -8.74 9.64 -2.77
CA LEU A 73 -9.69 9.67 -3.87
C LEU A 73 -9.66 8.36 -4.67
N PRO A 74 -10.81 7.67 -4.86
CA PRO A 74 -10.86 6.51 -5.73
C PRO A 74 -10.46 6.91 -7.14
N ARG A 75 -9.69 6.06 -7.82
CA ARG A 75 -9.36 6.23 -9.22
C ARG A 75 -9.71 4.96 -9.96
N GLU A 76 -10.37 5.10 -11.07
CA GLU A 76 -10.52 4.02 -12.02
C GLU A 76 -9.16 3.76 -12.65
N VAL A 77 -8.65 2.58 -12.43
CA VAL A 77 -7.36 2.17 -12.98
C VAL A 77 -7.63 1.38 -14.24
N ARG A 78 -7.05 1.82 -15.34
CA ARG A 78 -6.93 1.02 -16.54
C ARG A 78 -5.60 0.29 -16.46
N TYR A 79 -5.66 -1.01 -16.34
CA TYR A 79 -4.48 -1.83 -16.44
C TYR A 79 -4.21 -2.08 -17.94
N GLU A 80 -3.08 -1.63 -18.40
CA GLU A 80 -2.59 -1.98 -19.73
C GLU A 80 -1.78 -3.26 -19.58
N ALA A 81 -2.01 -4.21 -20.49
CA ALA A 81 -1.20 -5.43 -20.58
C ALA A 81 0.18 -5.07 -21.18
N SER A 82 0.94 -4.27 -20.48
CA SER A 82 2.26 -3.82 -20.89
C SER A 82 3.35 -4.88 -20.72
N GLU A 83 3.03 -5.94 -19.99
CA GLU A 83 3.95 -7.05 -19.67
C GLU A 83 3.31 -8.37 -20.07
N PRO A 84 4.04 -9.28 -20.77
CA PRO A 84 3.49 -10.56 -21.24
C PRO A 84 2.94 -11.46 -20.14
N GLU A 85 3.43 -11.31 -18.91
CA GLU A 85 3.05 -12.14 -17.77
C GLU A 85 1.97 -11.50 -16.89
N PHE A 86 1.66 -10.21 -17.09
CA PHE A 86 0.67 -9.49 -16.29
C PHE A 86 -0.74 -9.99 -16.59
N ARG A 87 -1.42 -10.46 -15.55
CA ARG A 87 -2.81 -10.94 -15.62
C ARG A 87 -3.75 -9.86 -15.08
N ILE A 88 -4.38 -9.14 -16.00
CA ILE A 88 -5.37 -8.11 -15.65
C ILE A 88 -6.49 -8.68 -14.78
N SER A 89 -6.88 -9.94 -15.01
CA SER A 89 -7.92 -10.63 -14.24
C SER A 89 -7.59 -10.81 -12.76
N ASP A 90 -6.30 -10.85 -12.41
CA ASP A 90 -5.84 -11.06 -11.04
C ASP A 90 -5.70 -9.73 -10.28
N ALA A 91 -5.62 -8.60 -10.99
CA ALA A 91 -5.44 -7.29 -10.39
C ALA A 91 -6.73 -6.79 -9.71
N MET A 92 -6.60 -6.23 -8.52
CA MET A 92 -7.72 -5.64 -7.80
C MET A 92 -7.84 -4.14 -8.09
N GLN A 93 -9.06 -3.62 -8.09
CA GLN A 93 -9.28 -2.19 -8.24
C GLN A 93 -8.66 -1.41 -7.09
N TYR A 94 -8.06 -0.25 -7.40
CA TYR A 94 -7.43 0.59 -6.41
C TYR A 94 -8.39 1.01 -5.30
N GLN A 95 -7.99 0.72 -4.08
CA GLN A 95 -8.63 1.17 -2.85
C GLN A 95 -7.53 1.58 -1.85
N GLY A 96 -7.70 2.73 -1.20
CA GLY A 96 -6.76 3.15 -0.15
C GLY A 96 -6.99 2.35 1.13
N VAL A 97 -5.93 1.80 1.71
CA VAL A 97 -6.00 1.09 3.00
C VAL A 97 -6.45 2.02 4.13
N ASP A 98 -7.19 1.50 5.12
CA ASP A 98 -7.43 2.22 6.38
C ASP A 98 -6.09 2.39 7.12
N PRO A 99 -5.61 3.64 7.31
CA PRO A 99 -4.31 3.89 7.91
C PRO A 99 -4.23 3.46 9.39
N ARG A 100 -5.36 3.41 10.11
CA ARG A 100 -5.40 2.96 11.52
C ARG A 100 -5.15 1.46 11.60
N LEU A 101 -5.91 0.67 10.84
CA LEU A 101 -5.73 -0.78 10.80
C LEU A 101 -4.32 -1.15 10.32
N ALA A 102 -3.84 -0.47 9.27
CA ALA A 102 -2.50 -0.71 8.76
C ALA A 102 -1.41 -0.37 9.79
N LEU A 103 -1.54 0.76 10.50
CA LEU A 103 -0.58 1.13 11.54
C LEU A 103 -0.65 0.19 12.75
N GLU A 104 -1.83 -0.21 13.18
CA GLU A 104 -2.03 -1.17 14.25
C GLU A 104 -1.38 -2.52 13.94
N THR A 105 -1.62 -3.05 12.73
CA THR A 105 -1.05 -4.33 12.30
C THR A 105 0.48 -4.27 12.17
N LEU A 106 1.02 -3.18 11.63
CA LEU A 106 2.47 -3.01 11.53
C LEU A 106 3.12 -2.80 12.90
N ASN A 107 2.47 -2.10 13.82
CA ASN A 107 2.95 -1.90 15.19
C ASN A 107 2.93 -3.18 16.05
N TRP A 108 2.19 -4.20 15.64
CA TRP A 108 2.26 -5.52 16.27
C TRP A 108 3.64 -6.18 16.08
N LEU A 109 4.33 -5.88 14.97
CA LEU A 109 5.70 -6.34 14.75
C LEU A 109 6.68 -5.63 15.71
N PRO A 110 7.71 -6.33 16.22
CA PRO A 110 8.74 -5.71 17.06
C PRO A 110 9.39 -4.50 16.42
N MET A 111 9.65 -3.46 17.20
CA MET A 111 10.31 -2.23 16.72
C MET A 111 11.67 -2.53 16.08
N GLU A 112 12.42 -3.45 16.66
CA GLU A 112 13.74 -3.84 16.16
C GLU A 112 13.66 -4.46 14.76
N LEU A 113 12.64 -5.28 14.50
CA LEU A 113 12.38 -5.81 13.15
C LEU A 113 12.06 -4.67 12.19
N ARG A 114 11.15 -3.76 12.57
CA ARG A 114 10.72 -2.64 11.72
C ARG A 114 11.85 -1.68 11.37
N SER A 115 12.81 -1.48 12.26
CA SER A 115 13.95 -0.59 12.03
C SER A 115 15.03 -1.19 11.13
N ASN A 116 15.11 -2.53 11.05
CA ASN A 116 16.18 -3.25 10.36
C ASN A 116 15.73 -3.93 9.06
N ALA A 117 14.44 -4.21 8.90
CA ALA A 117 13.91 -4.85 7.70
C ALA A 117 13.61 -3.85 6.59
N THR A 118 13.71 -4.32 5.34
CA THR A 118 13.14 -3.60 4.21
C THR A 118 11.63 -3.84 4.17
N PHE A 119 10.86 -2.75 4.15
CA PHE A 119 9.41 -2.77 3.95
C PHE A 119 9.08 -2.78 2.46
N VAL A 120 8.32 -3.76 2.01
CA VAL A 120 7.89 -3.87 0.60
C VAL A 120 6.38 -3.83 0.51
N ASP A 121 5.83 -2.78 -0.10
CA ASP A 121 4.40 -2.60 -0.37
C ASP A 121 4.08 -3.07 -1.79
N TYR A 122 3.53 -4.27 -1.93
CA TYR A 122 3.12 -4.82 -3.22
C TYR A 122 1.75 -4.32 -3.63
N GLY A 123 1.67 -3.69 -4.82
CA GLY A 123 0.50 -2.96 -5.26
C GLY A 123 0.31 -1.69 -4.43
N CYS A 124 1.37 -0.91 -4.27
CA CYS A 124 1.39 0.25 -3.37
C CYS A 124 0.40 1.36 -3.78
N GLY A 125 -0.20 1.24 -4.97
CA GLY A 125 -1.17 2.20 -5.47
C GLY A 125 -0.60 3.61 -5.49
N LYS A 126 -1.21 4.49 -4.70
CA LYS A 126 -0.76 5.89 -4.55
C LYS A 126 0.21 6.10 -3.38
N GLY A 127 0.74 5.02 -2.78
CA GLY A 127 1.78 5.07 -1.75
C GLY A 127 1.30 5.32 -0.32
N ARG A 128 0.01 5.11 0.01
CA ARG A 128 -0.47 5.26 1.40
C ARG A 128 0.15 4.22 2.34
N GLY A 129 0.31 2.96 1.89
CA GLY A 129 0.96 1.93 2.68
C GLY A 129 2.41 2.30 3.03
N LEU A 130 3.14 2.93 2.10
CA LEU A 130 4.49 3.43 2.36
C LEU A 130 4.49 4.54 3.43
N ALA A 131 3.53 5.48 3.39
CA ALA A 131 3.41 6.49 4.44
C ALA A 131 3.14 5.87 5.82
N VAL A 132 2.29 4.85 5.89
CA VAL A 132 2.03 4.11 7.15
C VAL A 132 3.29 3.35 7.59
N GLY A 133 4.03 2.75 6.67
CA GLY A 133 5.30 2.09 6.95
C GLY A 133 6.34 3.03 7.60
N ILE A 134 6.45 4.27 7.11
CA ILE A 134 7.31 5.30 7.72
C ILE A 134 6.88 5.57 9.17
N LEU A 135 5.58 5.75 9.40
CA LEU A 135 5.03 6.01 10.74
C LEU A 135 5.21 4.82 11.68
N ALA A 136 5.19 3.61 11.14
CA ALA A 136 5.49 2.39 11.88
C ALA A 136 6.98 2.23 12.23
N GLY A 137 7.87 3.08 11.69
CA GLY A 137 9.28 3.12 12.04
C GLY A 137 10.24 2.46 11.04
N PHE A 138 9.74 2.05 9.86
CA PHE A 138 10.62 1.54 8.79
C PHE A 138 11.50 2.65 8.21
N ARG A 139 12.73 2.29 7.84
CA ARG A 139 13.73 3.21 7.29
C ARG A 139 14.04 2.96 5.83
N GLN A 140 13.79 1.76 5.34
CA GLN A 140 13.98 1.36 3.95
C GLN A 140 12.64 0.84 3.42
N LEU A 141 12.06 1.53 2.44
CA LEU A 141 10.75 1.21 1.91
C LEU A 141 10.79 1.13 0.39
N ILE A 142 10.13 0.13 -0.15
CA ILE A 142 9.98 -0.08 -1.59
C ILE A 142 8.50 -0.25 -1.90
N GLY A 143 7.96 0.56 -2.80
CA GLY A 143 6.63 0.38 -3.38
C GLY A 143 6.75 -0.30 -4.74
N VAL A 144 5.93 -1.31 -4.99
CA VAL A 144 5.83 -1.97 -6.29
C VAL A 144 4.43 -1.72 -6.85
N GLU A 145 4.33 -1.13 -8.03
CA GLU A 145 3.04 -0.81 -8.66
C GLU A 145 3.12 -1.03 -10.18
N VAL A 146 2.17 -1.78 -10.72
CA VAL A 146 2.12 -2.09 -12.15
C VAL A 146 1.49 -0.98 -12.97
N SER A 147 0.50 -0.27 -12.42
CA SER A 147 -0.18 0.83 -13.08
C SER A 147 0.71 2.08 -13.14
N ARG A 148 1.11 2.50 -14.33
CA ARG A 148 1.87 3.74 -14.56
C ARG A 148 1.13 4.98 -14.05
N ASP A 149 -0.19 4.99 -14.16
CA ASP A 149 -1.04 6.08 -13.68
C ASP A 149 -1.00 6.21 -12.16
N LEU A 150 -1.12 5.08 -11.44
CA LEU A 150 -1.00 5.06 -9.99
C LEU A 150 0.42 5.36 -9.53
N ALA A 151 1.43 4.80 -10.20
CA ALA A 151 2.84 5.06 -9.91
C ALA A 151 3.19 6.55 -10.07
N THR A 152 2.67 7.22 -11.10
CA THR A 152 2.84 8.67 -11.26
C THR A 152 2.26 9.46 -10.09
N LEU A 153 1.09 9.06 -9.57
CA LEU A 153 0.48 9.68 -8.41
C LEU A 153 1.23 9.33 -7.11
N ALA A 154 1.69 8.08 -7.00
CA ALA A 154 2.55 7.65 -5.90
C ALA A 154 3.81 8.50 -5.84
N GLU A 155 4.52 8.68 -6.95
CA GLU A 155 5.75 9.45 -6.96
C GLU A 155 5.56 10.89 -6.46
N ARG A 156 4.45 11.57 -6.82
CA ARG A 156 4.11 12.89 -6.28
C ARG A 156 3.93 12.86 -4.76
N ASN A 157 3.25 11.84 -4.24
CA ASN A 157 3.09 11.66 -2.80
C ASN A 157 4.44 11.36 -2.11
N LEU A 158 5.26 10.52 -2.73
CA LEU A 158 6.58 10.14 -2.20
C LEU A 158 7.57 11.30 -2.15
N GLN A 159 7.51 12.24 -3.09
CA GLN A 159 8.29 13.49 -3.01
C GLN A 159 8.00 14.24 -1.72
N THR A 160 6.72 14.39 -1.35
CA THR A 160 6.34 15.01 -0.08
C THR A 160 6.86 14.22 1.13
N LEU A 161 6.75 12.88 1.09
CA LEU A 161 7.24 12.03 2.18
C LEU A 161 8.76 12.10 2.34
N ARG A 162 9.52 12.06 1.25
CA ARG A 162 11.00 12.19 1.29
C ARG A 162 11.44 13.52 1.90
N LEU A 163 10.76 14.62 1.57
CA LEU A 163 11.04 15.94 2.16
C LEU A 163 10.76 15.98 3.67
N ARG A 164 9.69 15.33 4.12
CA ARG A 164 9.29 15.30 5.54
C ARG A 164 10.09 14.31 6.38
N HIS A 165 10.67 13.29 5.74
CA HIS A 165 11.38 12.19 6.39
C HIS A 165 12.75 11.96 5.75
N PRO A 166 13.70 12.92 5.84
CA PRO A 166 14.98 12.85 5.10
C PRO A 166 15.87 11.66 5.51
N GLY A 167 15.62 11.06 6.68
CA GLY A 167 16.33 9.84 7.13
C GLY A 167 15.74 8.52 6.65
N VAL A 168 14.73 8.58 5.77
CA VAL A 168 14.03 7.39 5.25
C VAL A 168 14.29 7.24 3.75
N ARG A 169 14.73 6.05 3.34
CA ARG A 169 14.90 5.71 1.93
C ARG A 169 13.60 5.13 1.38
N ILE A 170 13.06 5.78 0.35
CA ILE A 170 11.81 5.35 -0.30
C ILE A 170 12.06 5.21 -1.80
N GLU A 171 11.83 4.01 -2.31
CA GLU A 171 11.91 3.67 -3.73
C GLU A 171 10.54 3.29 -4.28
N LEU A 172 10.31 3.59 -5.55
CA LEU A 172 9.13 3.15 -6.29
C LEU A 172 9.59 2.35 -7.52
N GLN A 173 9.07 1.15 -7.65
CA GLN A 173 9.31 0.26 -8.79
C GLN A 173 8.01 0.13 -9.60
N THR A 174 8.01 0.71 -10.82
CA THR A 174 6.84 0.61 -11.71
C THR A 174 6.99 -0.63 -12.58
N MET A 175 6.48 -1.76 -12.07
CA MET A 175 6.62 -3.06 -12.71
C MET A 175 5.59 -4.07 -12.19
N ASP A 176 5.48 -5.20 -12.89
CA ASP A 176 4.71 -6.35 -12.40
C ASP A 176 5.35 -6.93 -11.12
N ALA A 177 4.49 -7.14 -10.11
CA ALA A 177 4.88 -7.73 -8.82
C ALA A 177 5.57 -9.09 -8.96
N VAL A 178 5.15 -9.90 -9.93
CA VAL A 178 5.77 -11.21 -10.21
C VAL A 178 7.23 -11.09 -10.63
N ARG A 179 7.63 -9.99 -11.25
CA ARG A 179 9.01 -9.77 -11.72
C ARG A 179 9.90 -9.07 -10.70
N PHE A 180 9.30 -8.48 -9.67
CA PHE A 180 10.07 -7.80 -8.64
C PHE A 180 10.92 -8.80 -7.85
N GLN A 181 12.19 -8.48 -7.69
CA GLN A 181 13.11 -9.24 -6.86
C GLN A 181 13.40 -8.43 -5.59
N PRO A 182 12.98 -8.92 -4.43
CA PRO A 182 13.26 -8.25 -3.17
C PRO A 182 14.77 -8.13 -2.92
N PRO A 183 15.22 -7.04 -2.28
CA PRO A 183 16.62 -6.92 -1.87
C PRO A 183 16.97 -7.97 -0.82
N GLU A 184 18.26 -8.27 -0.69
CA GLU A 184 18.77 -9.18 0.34
C GLU A 184 18.47 -8.67 1.75
N GLY A 185 18.37 -9.58 2.71
CA GLY A 185 18.14 -9.29 4.12
C GLY A 185 16.68 -9.43 4.56
N PRO A 186 16.39 -9.10 5.82
CA PRO A 186 15.05 -9.24 6.40
C PRO A 186 14.00 -8.41 5.67
N LEU A 187 12.83 -9.00 5.43
CA LEU A 187 11.72 -8.33 4.76
C LEU A 187 10.49 -8.24 5.67
N VAL A 188 9.79 -7.12 5.58
CA VAL A 188 8.39 -7.01 5.96
C VAL A 188 7.59 -6.66 4.70
N VAL A 189 6.80 -7.61 4.25
CA VAL A 189 5.93 -7.48 3.09
C VAL A 189 4.57 -6.98 3.53
N PHE A 190 4.07 -5.97 2.85
CA PHE A 190 2.74 -5.41 3.08
C PHE A 190 1.86 -5.65 1.86
N LEU A 191 0.67 -6.19 2.07
CA LEU A 191 -0.32 -6.49 1.05
C LEU A 191 -1.68 -5.95 1.50
N TYR A 192 -2.24 -5.02 0.74
CA TYR A 192 -3.64 -4.65 0.88
C TYR A 192 -4.45 -5.23 -0.28
N ASN A 193 -4.53 -6.56 -0.35
CA ASN A 193 -5.25 -7.31 -1.38
C ASN A 193 -5.01 -6.77 -2.81
N PRO A 194 -3.77 -6.61 -3.25
CA PRO A 194 -3.46 -5.97 -4.52
C PRO A 194 -3.78 -6.85 -5.73
N PHE A 195 -3.70 -8.15 -5.56
CA PHE A 195 -3.93 -9.18 -6.58
C PHE A 195 -4.30 -10.52 -5.94
N VAL A 196 -4.86 -11.41 -6.76
CA VAL A 196 -5.31 -12.76 -6.38
C VAL A 196 -4.79 -13.79 -7.38
N GLY A 197 -5.21 -15.05 -7.26
CA GLY A 197 -4.96 -16.11 -8.24
C GLY A 197 -3.49 -16.38 -8.49
N LEU A 198 -3.14 -16.62 -9.75
CA LEU A 198 -1.78 -17.02 -10.13
C LEU A 198 -0.72 -15.94 -9.85
N THR A 199 -1.10 -14.66 -9.92
CA THR A 199 -0.18 -13.57 -9.57
C THR A 199 0.22 -13.65 -8.10
N LEU A 200 -0.74 -13.88 -7.19
CA LEU A 200 -0.46 -14.05 -5.76
C LEU A 200 0.42 -15.28 -5.53
N GLU A 201 0.10 -16.42 -6.13
CA GLU A 201 0.88 -17.66 -6.00
C GLU A 201 2.35 -17.45 -6.39
N ARG A 202 2.61 -16.81 -7.53
CA ARG A 202 3.97 -16.54 -8.02
C ARG A 202 4.73 -15.58 -7.10
N VAL A 203 4.07 -14.55 -6.57
CA VAL A 203 4.70 -13.64 -5.60
C VAL A 203 5.03 -14.37 -4.31
N VAL A 204 4.10 -15.17 -3.78
CA VAL A 204 4.32 -15.97 -2.56
C VAL A 204 5.44 -16.97 -2.74
N GLN A 205 5.51 -17.66 -3.91
CA GLN A 205 6.63 -18.56 -4.23
C GLN A 205 7.97 -17.82 -4.16
N ARG A 206 8.09 -16.62 -4.75
CA ARG A 206 9.32 -15.80 -4.66
C ARG A 206 9.68 -15.40 -3.24
N LEU A 207 8.67 -15.08 -2.43
CA LEU A 207 8.88 -14.77 -1.02
C LEU A 207 9.34 -16.01 -0.25
N ALA A 208 8.81 -17.20 -0.58
CA ALA A 208 9.27 -18.46 -0.01
C ALA A 208 10.73 -18.77 -0.40
N ASP A 209 11.11 -18.55 -1.67
CA ASP A 209 12.49 -18.70 -2.13
C ASP A 209 13.43 -17.70 -1.41
N HIS A 210 13.00 -16.47 -1.19
CA HIS A 210 13.75 -15.49 -0.38
C HIS A 210 13.85 -15.94 1.08
N ALA A 211 12.78 -16.50 1.62
CA ALA A 211 12.70 -16.98 2.99
C ALA A 211 13.66 -18.14 3.32
N THR A 212 14.26 -18.78 2.33
CA THR A 212 15.33 -19.77 2.54
C THR A 212 16.65 -19.13 2.99
N ARG A 213 16.82 -17.83 2.80
CA ARG A 213 18.06 -17.08 3.07
C ARG A 213 17.91 -15.98 4.11
N SER A 214 16.72 -15.41 4.23
CA SER A 214 16.48 -14.26 5.11
C SER A 214 15.07 -14.28 5.67
N PRO A 215 14.85 -13.80 6.91
CA PRO A 215 13.52 -13.75 7.52
C PRO A 215 12.53 -12.94 6.71
N VAL A 216 11.32 -13.47 6.53
CA VAL A 216 10.21 -12.78 5.87
C VAL A 216 9.00 -12.75 6.80
N HIS A 217 8.46 -11.55 7.02
CA HIS A 217 7.18 -11.35 7.66
C HIS A 217 6.21 -10.75 6.64
N VAL A 218 4.95 -11.14 6.69
CA VAL A 218 3.92 -10.64 5.77
C VAL A 218 2.76 -10.09 6.58
N VAL A 219 2.42 -8.83 6.35
CA VAL A 219 1.20 -8.19 6.84
C VAL A 219 0.21 -8.14 5.68
N TYR A 220 -0.86 -8.91 5.75
CA TYR A 220 -1.85 -9.04 4.70
C TYR A 220 -3.20 -8.50 5.17
N ILE A 221 -3.59 -7.33 4.69
CA ILE A 221 -4.85 -6.68 5.02
C ILE A 221 -5.90 -7.04 3.97
N ASN A 222 -7.14 -7.31 4.42
CA ASN A 222 -8.25 -7.80 3.60
C ASN A 222 -7.86 -9.04 2.78
N PRO A 223 -7.35 -10.10 3.42
CA PRO A 223 -6.73 -11.24 2.74
C PRO A 223 -7.75 -12.07 1.97
N ARG A 224 -7.46 -12.36 0.70
CA ARG A 224 -8.26 -13.26 -0.16
C ARG A 224 -7.51 -14.52 -0.59
N GLY A 225 -6.25 -14.67 -0.21
CA GLY A 225 -5.41 -15.79 -0.60
C GLY A 225 -4.57 -16.31 0.56
N ARG A 226 -5.20 -16.58 1.71
CA ARG A 226 -4.52 -17.10 2.90
C ARG A 226 -3.81 -18.43 2.62
N SER A 227 -4.44 -19.34 1.86
CA SER A 227 -3.90 -20.66 1.53
C SER A 227 -2.56 -20.57 0.81
N ALA A 228 -2.37 -19.64 -0.12
CA ALA A 228 -1.13 -19.48 -0.84
C ALA A 228 0.09 -19.37 0.09
N PHE A 229 -0.02 -18.63 1.19
CA PHE A 229 1.06 -18.51 2.17
C PHE A 229 1.28 -19.80 2.95
N LEU A 230 0.22 -20.46 3.40
CA LEU A 230 0.30 -21.72 4.17
C LEU A 230 0.90 -22.84 3.32
N ASP A 231 0.48 -22.94 2.05
CA ASP A 231 0.93 -23.97 1.10
C ASP A 231 2.42 -23.79 0.73
N HIS A 232 2.95 -22.58 0.87
CA HIS A 232 4.38 -22.25 0.67
C HIS A 232 5.20 -22.16 1.96
N GLY A 233 4.69 -22.75 3.06
CA GLY A 233 5.47 -22.92 4.30
C GLY A 233 5.51 -21.70 5.23
N PHE A 234 4.71 -20.66 4.97
CA PHE A 234 4.55 -19.58 5.94
C PHE A 234 3.61 -19.99 7.07
N ARG A 235 3.94 -19.59 8.29
CA ARG A 235 3.11 -19.80 9.47
C ARG A 235 2.32 -18.53 9.79
N GLN A 236 1.01 -18.65 9.95
CA GLN A 236 0.21 -17.53 10.45
C GLN A 236 0.47 -17.34 11.95
N CYS A 237 0.93 -16.15 12.35
CA CYS A 237 1.27 -15.82 13.74
C CYS A 237 0.30 -14.84 14.39
N ALA A 238 -0.48 -14.06 13.62
CA ALA A 238 -1.54 -13.21 14.15
C ALA A 238 -2.73 -13.08 13.19
N ALA A 239 -3.89 -12.71 13.76
CA ALA A 239 -5.10 -12.37 13.04
C ALA A 239 -5.88 -11.30 13.79
N TRP A 240 -6.47 -10.34 13.05
CA TRP A 240 -7.40 -9.34 13.56
C TRP A 240 -8.84 -9.85 13.45
N PRO A 241 -9.78 -9.25 14.23
CA PRO A 241 -11.19 -9.64 14.18
C PRO A 241 -11.72 -9.71 12.75
N ASP A 242 -12.62 -10.66 12.49
CA ASP A 242 -13.23 -10.90 11.18
C ASP A 242 -12.22 -11.12 10.04
N SER A 243 -10.99 -11.55 10.39
CA SER A 243 -9.88 -11.75 9.44
C SER A 243 -9.56 -10.52 8.58
N GLN A 244 -9.80 -9.31 9.10
CA GLN A 244 -9.49 -8.06 8.38
C GLN A 244 -7.99 -7.90 8.09
N ALA A 245 -7.13 -8.51 8.93
CA ALA A 245 -5.70 -8.59 8.70
C ALA A 245 -5.14 -9.89 9.23
N LEU A 246 -4.12 -10.41 8.57
CA LEU A 246 -3.35 -11.58 8.96
C LEU A 246 -1.86 -11.22 8.96
N VAL A 247 -1.10 -11.83 9.85
CA VAL A 247 0.36 -11.77 9.83
C VAL A 247 0.91 -13.18 9.66
N PHE A 248 1.84 -13.32 8.73
CA PHE A 248 2.56 -14.56 8.50
C PHE A 248 4.05 -14.34 8.71
N GLU A 249 4.76 -15.42 9.03
CA GLU A 249 6.21 -15.44 9.14
C GLU A 249 6.78 -16.69 8.49
N SER A 250 7.99 -16.59 7.96
CA SER A 250 8.77 -17.74 7.49
C SER A 250 9.44 -18.48 8.64
N GLY A 251 9.92 -19.74 8.40
CA GLY A 251 10.63 -20.53 9.40
C GLY A 251 11.82 -19.79 10.03
N LEU A 252 12.67 -19.18 9.21
CA LEU A 252 13.81 -18.39 9.69
C LEU A 252 13.38 -17.16 10.52
N ALA A 253 12.22 -16.55 10.21
CA ALA A 253 11.67 -15.46 11.00
C ALA A 253 11.26 -15.94 12.40
N SER A 254 10.64 -17.11 12.50
CA SER A 254 10.24 -17.73 13.76
C SER A 254 11.45 -18.00 14.67
N GLU A 255 12.52 -18.57 14.12
CA GLU A 255 13.76 -18.84 14.86
C GLU A 255 14.42 -17.55 15.36
N ALA A 256 14.48 -16.52 14.53
CA ALA A 256 15.09 -15.23 14.90
C ALA A 256 14.40 -14.55 16.08
N LEU A 257 13.07 -14.67 16.21
CA LEU A 257 12.30 -14.13 17.33
C LEU A 257 12.47 -14.98 18.61
N GLN A 258 12.55 -16.30 18.48
CA GLN A 258 12.77 -17.21 19.64
C GLN A 258 14.15 -17.03 20.26
N PHE A 259 15.19 -16.86 19.44
CA PHE A 259 16.57 -16.65 19.92
C PHE A 259 16.75 -15.37 20.75
N ARG A 260 15.87 -14.38 20.58
CA ARG A 260 15.95 -13.09 21.29
C ARG A 260 15.10 -13.01 22.55
N GLY A 261 14.46 -14.10 22.98
CA GLY A 261 13.65 -14.13 24.23
C GLY A 261 12.41 -13.24 24.20
N LEU A 262 12.03 -12.72 22.99
CA LEU A 262 10.79 -12.01 22.77
C LEU A 262 9.69 -13.06 22.56
N GLY A 263 9.24 -13.69 23.67
CA GLY A 263 8.06 -14.52 23.63
C GLY A 263 6.91 -13.75 22.98
N HIS A 264 6.22 -14.37 22.03
CA HIS A 264 5.04 -13.79 21.38
C HIS A 264 4.08 -13.24 22.44
N PRO A 265 3.72 -11.95 22.43
CA PRO A 265 2.85 -11.37 23.45
C PRO A 265 1.42 -11.92 23.42
N PHE A 266 1.08 -12.87 22.54
CA PHE A 266 -0.27 -13.38 22.37
C PHE A 266 -0.34 -14.89 22.10
N THR A 267 0.17 -15.74 23.03
CA THR A 267 -0.22 -17.17 23.04
C THR A 267 -1.39 -17.48 23.96
N SER A 268 -2.05 -16.50 24.57
CA SER A 268 -3.23 -16.76 25.42
C SER A 268 -4.23 -15.60 25.47
N ALA A 269 -4.85 -15.27 24.34
CA ALA A 269 -6.16 -14.65 24.38
C ALA A 269 -7.20 -15.73 24.07
N ARG A 270 -7.51 -16.59 25.06
CA ARG A 270 -8.77 -17.35 25.05
C ARG A 270 -9.91 -16.34 24.88
N SER A 271 -10.70 -16.55 23.85
CA SER A 271 -11.98 -15.91 23.57
C SER A 271 -12.77 -15.66 24.87
N ARG A 272 -12.78 -14.46 25.39
CA ARG A 272 -13.87 -13.99 26.23
C ARG A 272 -14.90 -13.37 25.31
N ALA A 273 -15.83 -14.21 24.87
CA ALA A 273 -17.11 -13.73 24.35
C ALA A 273 -17.78 -12.86 25.43
N PRO A 274 -18.35 -11.70 25.10
CA PRO A 274 -19.16 -10.94 26.05
C PRO A 274 -20.38 -11.79 26.40
N LYS A 275 -20.59 -12.04 27.68
CA LYS A 275 -21.80 -12.67 28.19
C LYS A 275 -22.98 -11.77 27.86
N GLN A 276 -23.91 -12.29 27.05
CA GLN A 276 -25.21 -11.71 26.83
C GLN A 276 -25.94 -11.49 28.17
N GLY A 277 -26.59 -10.33 28.23
CA GLY A 277 -27.33 -9.73 29.27
C GLY A 277 -28.14 -10.63 30.17
N GLN A 278 -28.03 -10.40 31.48
CA GLN A 278 -29.11 -10.60 32.41
C GLN A 278 -29.86 -9.26 32.53
N ILE A 279 -31.06 -9.25 31.97
CA ILE A 279 -32.09 -8.27 32.27
C ILE A 279 -32.63 -8.64 33.63
N LEU A 280 -32.32 -7.85 34.65
CA LEU A 280 -33.08 -7.86 35.89
C LEU A 280 -34.29 -6.96 35.72
N ARG A 281 -35.46 -7.59 35.78
CA ARG A 281 -36.73 -6.93 36.11
C ARG A 281 -36.73 -6.67 37.62
N GLU A 282 -36.91 -5.43 37.98
CA GLU A 282 -37.84 -4.95 39.02
C GLU A 282 -37.95 -3.45 38.89
#